data_8a05004c3bd3aefdf09892486587c496
#
_entry.id   8a05004c3bd3aefdf09892486587c496
#
_cell.length_a   1.000
_cell.length_b   1.000
_cell.length_c   1.000
_cell.angle_alpha   90.00
_cell.angle_beta   90.00
_cell.angle_gamma   90.00
#
_symmetry.space_group_name_H-M   'P 1'
#
loop_
_entity.id
_entity.type
_entity.pdbx_description
1 polymer ?
#
loop_
_entity_poly.entity_id
_entity_poly.type
_entity_poly.pdbx_seq_one_letter_code
_entity_poly.pdbx_strand_id
1 'polypeptide(L)'
;MATKNNLYPTATHWGQYLVETDKNELIKVNDYTDESDPSAIGQALLDNRNRDCRITKPMIRKSFLDKQNEHTGELRGKEAFVPVSWDEATDIAAEALTATKNRHGNSAIFGGS
;
A
#
# COMPACT_ATOMS: atom_id res chain seq x y z
N MET A 1 -13.24 -33.37 -9.13
CA MET A 1 -14.00 -32.19 -9.61
C MET A 1 -13.00 -31.06 -9.77
N ALA A 2 -12.79 -30.58 -11.00
CA ALA A 2 -11.90 -29.45 -11.22
C ALA A 2 -12.53 -28.20 -10.58
N THR A 3 -11.85 -27.59 -9.64
CA THR A 3 -12.22 -26.29 -9.08
C THR A 3 -12.19 -25.28 -10.22
N LYS A 4 -13.33 -24.66 -10.48
CA LYS A 4 -13.44 -23.61 -11.49
C LYS A 4 -12.73 -22.39 -10.92
N ASN A 5 -11.48 -22.17 -11.31
CA ASN A 5 -10.74 -20.98 -10.93
C ASN A 5 -11.48 -19.73 -11.41
N ASN A 6 -11.64 -18.76 -10.55
CA ASN A 6 -12.24 -17.50 -10.95
C ASN A 6 -11.16 -16.66 -11.67
N LEU A 7 -11.51 -16.14 -12.83
CA LEU A 7 -10.66 -15.29 -13.65
C LEU A 7 -11.20 -13.87 -13.62
N TYR A 8 -10.36 -12.93 -13.23
CA TYR A 8 -10.73 -11.52 -13.11
C TYR A 8 -9.80 -10.62 -13.92
N PRO A 9 -10.35 -9.69 -14.72
CA PRO A 9 -9.54 -8.64 -15.30
C PRO A 9 -9.06 -7.68 -14.20
N THR A 10 -7.80 -7.27 -14.29
CA THR A 10 -7.21 -6.26 -13.41
C THR A 10 -6.35 -5.32 -14.22
N ALA A 11 -6.22 -4.08 -13.76
CA ALA A 11 -5.35 -3.08 -14.35
C ALA A 11 -4.37 -2.56 -13.29
N THR A 12 -3.14 -2.37 -13.72
CA THR A 12 -2.08 -1.77 -12.93
C THR A 12 -1.48 -0.58 -13.68
N HIS A 13 -0.55 0.11 -13.08
CA HIS A 13 0.20 1.16 -13.75
C HIS A 13 1.02 0.66 -14.96
N TRP A 14 1.32 -0.64 -15.02
CA TRP A 14 2.18 -1.26 -16.03
C TRP A 14 1.42 -2.02 -17.12
N GLY A 15 0.12 -2.20 -16.98
CA GLY A 15 -0.67 -2.93 -17.97
C GLY A 15 -1.90 -3.61 -17.41
N GLN A 16 -2.57 -4.34 -18.28
CA GLN A 16 -3.77 -5.12 -17.98
C GLN A 16 -3.43 -6.60 -17.88
N TYR A 17 -4.07 -7.30 -16.96
CA TYR A 17 -3.83 -8.72 -16.71
C TYR A 17 -5.14 -9.44 -16.44
N LEU A 18 -5.13 -10.76 -16.64
CA LEU A 18 -6.16 -11.68 -16.19
C LEU A 18 -5.60 -12.47 -14.98
N VAL A 19 -6.16 -12.25 -13.81
CA VAL A 19 -5.73 -12.94 -12.60
C VAL A 19 -6.63 -14.13 -12.29
N GLU A 20 -6.01 -15.25 -11.96
CA GLU A 20 -6.70 -16.43 -11.47
C GLU A 20 -6.64 -16.46 -9.94
N THR A 21 -7.79 -16.73 -9.31
CA THR A 21 -7.87 -16.86 -7.87
C THR A 21 -8.53 -18.17 -7.47
N ASP A 22 -8.07 -18.74 -6.37
CA ASP A 22 -8.71 -19.84 -5.66
C ASP A 22 -8.85 -19.47 -4.18
N LYS A 23 -10.05 -19.61 -3.62
CA LYS A 23 -10.35 -19.29 -2.21
C LYS A 23 -9.84 -17.92 -1.75
N ASN A 24 -10.00 -16.91 -2.57
CA ASN A 24 -9.48 -15.53 -2.37
C ASN A 24 -7.95 -15.40 -2.42
N GLU A 25 -7.23 -16.42 -2.86
CA GLU A 25 -5.81 -16.33 -3.10
C GLU A 25 -5.50 -16.15 -4.59
N LEU A 26 -4.56 -15.26 -4.88
CA LEU A 26 -4.03 -15.08 -6.23
C LEU A 26 -3.11 -16.26 -6.55
N ILE A 27 -3.44 -17.04 -7.57
CA ILE A 27 -2.67 -18.24 -7.96
C ILE A 27 -1.92 -18.07 -9.27
N LYS A 28 -2.40 -17.20 -10.15
CA LYS A 28 -1.74 -16.95 -11.44
C LYS A 28 -2.07 -15.54 -11.95
N VAL A 29 -1.10 -14.95 -12.62
CA VAL A 29 -1.27 -13.71 -13.41
C VAL A 29 -0.99 -14.06 -14.87
N ASN A 30 -1.97 -13.84 -15.72
CA ASN A 30 -1.87 -14.03 -17.17
C ASN A 30 -1.91 -12.65 -17.83
N ASP A 31 -1.26 -12.56 -18.98
CA ASP A 31 -1.35 -11.37 -19.79
C ASP A 31 -2.78 -11.20 -20.33
N TYR A 32 -3.21 -9.96 -20.51
CA TYR A 32 -4.50 -9.69 -21.13
C TYR A 32 -4.42 -10.00 -22.62
N THR A 33 -5.46 -10.66 -23.16
CA THR A 33 -5.43 -11.24 -24.52
C THR A 33 -5.22 -10.22 -25.65
N ASP A 34 -5.60 -8.96 -25.41
CA ASP A 34 -5.52 -7.89 -26.40
C ASP A 34 -4.27 -7.00 -26.21
N GLU A 35 -3.39 -7.35 -25.26
CA GLU A 35 -2.13 -6.65 -25.03
C GLU A 35 -1.07 -7.18 -26.00
N SER A 36 -0.55 -6.31 -26.87
CA SER A 36 0.44 -6.70 -27.88
C SER A 36 1.88 -6.83 -27.32
N ASP A 37 2.15 -6.16 -26.21
CA ASP A 37 3.47 -6.16 -25.54
C ASP A 37 3.26 -6.11 -24.00
N PRO A 38 2.84 -7.22 -23.39
CA PRO A 38 2.50 -7.25 -21.98
C PRO A 38 3.74 -7.07 -21.11
N SER A 39 3.62 -6.21 -20.09
CA SER A 39 4.69 -5.98 -19.15
C SER A 39 4.89 -7.17 -18.19
N ALA A 40 6.11 -7.69 -18.13
CA ALA A 40 6.46 -8.77 -17.20
C ALA A 40 6.37 -8.37 -15.71
N ILE A 41 6.28 -7.07 -15.40
CA ILE A 41 6.18 -6.56 -14.03
C ILE A 41 4.92 -7.09 -13.32
N GLY A 42 3.84 -7.37 -14.07
CA GLY A 42 2.62 -7.95 -13.51
C GLY A 42 2.84 -9.27 -12.77
N GLN A 43 3.83 -10.07 -13.18
CA GLN A 43 4.17 -11.33 -12.50
C GLN A 43 4.66 -11.12 -11.05
N ALA A 44 5.21 -9.95 -10.73
CA ALA A 44 5.62 -9.60 -9.36
C ALA A 44 4.45 -9.55 -8.37
N LEU A 45 3.20 -9.47 -8.83
CA LEU A 45 2.03 -9.57 -7.97
C LEU A 45 1.96 -10.92 -7.23
N LEU A 46 2.40 -12.01 -7.88
CA LEU A 46 2.48 -13.33 -7.25
C LEU A 46 3.57 -13.38 -6.18
N ASP A 47 4.72 -12.80 -6.47
CA ASP A 47 5.86 -12.83 -5.57
C ASP A 47 5.63 -11.99 -4.31
N ASN A 48 4.88 -10.90 -4.43
CA ASN A 48 4.69 -9.95 -3.35
C ASN A 48 3.61 -10.33 -2.33
N ARG A 49 2.73 -11.29 -2.65
CA ARG A 49 1.59 -11.60 -1.78
C ARG A 49 1.98 -12.24 -0.43
N ASN A 50 3.07 -12.98 -0.40
CA ASN A 50 3.52 -13.79 0.76
C ASN A 50 4.85 -13.31 1.35
N ARG A 51 5.30 -12.08 1.05
CA ARG A 51 6.56 -11.58 1.61
C ARG A 51 6.35 -11.01 3.01
N ASP A 52 7.27 -11.30 3.91
CA ASP A 52 7.30 -10.77 5.27
C ASP A 52 7.32 -9.23 5.32
N CYS A 53 7.76 -8.59 4.24
CA CYS A 53 7.77 -7.14 4.11
C CYS A 53 6.41 -6.53 3.71
N ARG A 54 5.38 -7.34 3.43
CA ARG A 54 4.06 -6.82 3.05
C ARG A 54 3.36 -6.19 4.24
N ILE A 55 3.05 -4.91 4.14
CA ILE A 55 2.27 -4.19 5.14
C ILE A 55 0.79 -4.53 4.93
N THR A 56 0.18 -5.17 5.92
CA THR A 56 -1.23 -5.63 5.88
C THR A 56 -2.19 -4.77 6.71
N LYS A 57 -1.64 -3.83 7.49
CA LYS A 57 -2.40 -2.92 8.38
C LYS A 57 -1.74 -1.55 8.33
N PRO A 58 -2.48 -0.47 8.65
CA PRO A 58 -1.85 0.81 8.91
C PRO A 58 -0.82 0.68 10.02
N MET A 59 0.36 1.24 9.80
CA MET A 59 1.49 1.15 10.72
C MET A 59 2.03 2.55 10.98
N ILE A 60 2.21 2.90 12.25
CA ILE A 60 2.75 4.20 12.65
C ILE A 60 4.03 3.99 13.46
N ARG A 61 5.00 4.86 13.25
CA ARG A 61 6.25 4.84 14.00
C ARG A 61 5.98 5.11 15.48
N LYS A 62 6.57 4.31 16.35
CA LYS A 62 6.33 4.42 17.80
C LYS A 62 6.64 5.82 18.33
N SER A 63 7.76 6.42 17.93
CA SER A 63 8.12 7.77 18.37
C SER A 63 7.11 8.84 17.95
N PHE A 64 6.44 8.64 16.81
CA PHE A 64 5.39 9.56 16.36
C PHE A 64 4.14 9.46 17.24
N LEU A 65 3.74 8.24 17.63
CA LEU A 65 2.62 8.03 18.55
C LEU A 65 2.90 8.61 19.93
N ASP A 66 4.13 8.44 20.43
CA ASP A 66 4.51 8.88 21.77
C ASP A 66 4.64 10.42 21.87
N LYS A 67 5.11 11.08 20.82
CA LYS A 67 5.48 12.51 20.82
C LYS A 67 4.80 13.36 19.74
N GLN A 68 3.98 12.76 18.89
CA GLN A 68 3.27 13.42 17.79
C GLN A 68 4.11 14.49 17.05
N ASN A 69 3.98 15.76 17.42
CA ASN A 69 4.60 16.89 16.73
C ASN A 69 6.09 17.15 17.09
N GLU A 70 6.65 16.42 18.03
CA GLU A 70 8.06 16.55 18.44
C GLU A 70 8.97 15.52 17.76
N HIS A 71 8.45 14.80 16.78
CA HIS A 71 9.17 13.78 16.07
C HIS A 71 10.29 14.37 15.21
N THR A 72 11.55 14.04 15.52
CA THR A 72 12.74 14.59 14.85
C THR A 72 13.17 13.81 13.61
N GLY A 73 12.66 12.62 13.41
CA GLY A 73 13.11 11.73 12.33
C GLY A 73 14.39 10.95 12.60
N GLU A 74 15.10 11.21 13.71
CA GLU A 74 16.38 10.56 14.03
C GLU A 74 16.31 9.04 14.19
N LEU A 75 15.13 8.55 14.60
CA LEU A 75 14.86 7.12 14.76
C LEU A 75 14.35 6.45 13.46
N ARG A 76 14.36 7.16 12.35
CA ARG A 76 13.92 6.59 11.07
C ARG A 76 14.77 5.38 10.68
N GLY A 77 14.10 4.25 10.43
CA GLY A 77 14.75 2.97 10.12
C GLY A 77 15.33 2.23 11.34
N LYS A 78 15.22 2.78 12.55
CA LYS A 78 15.78 2.18 13.78
C LYS A 78 14.72 1.79 14.81
N GLU A 79 13.50 2.29 14.68
CA GLU A 79 12.41 2.06 15.62
C GLU A 79 11.33 1.12 15.04
N ALA A 80 10.55 0.56 15.95
CA ALA A 80 9.42 -0.29 15.58
C ALA A 80 8.25 0.52 15.02
N PHE A 81 7.51 -0.08 14.11
CA PHE A 81 6.20 0.37 13.69
C PHE A 81 5.13 -0.33 14.55
N VAL A 82 4.11 0.42 14.95
CA VAL A 82 2.98 -0.06 15.76
C VAL A 82 1.75 -0.13 14.86
N PRO A 83 1.05 -1.28 14.82
CA PRO A 83 -0.20 -1.38 14.08
C PRO A 83 -1.30 -0.57 14.75
N VAL A 84 -2.09 0.13 13.95
CA VAL A 84 -3.25 0.92 14.39
C VAL A 84 -4.47 0.58 13.53
N SER A 85 -5.65 1.00 13.94
CA SER A 85 -6.85 0.91 13.12
C SER A 85 -6.81 1.90 11.95
N TRP A 86 -7.65 1.71 10.93
CA TRP A 86 -7.80 2.68 9.85
C TRP A 86 -8.36 4.02 10.36
N ASP A 87 -9.31 3.99 11.27
CA ASP A 87 -9.88 5.20 11.86
C ASP A 87 -8.81 6.00 12.59
N GLU A 88 -8.04 5.35 13.45
CA GLU A 88 -6.92 5.98 14.16
C GLU A 88 -5.84 6.53 13.20
N ALA A 89 -5.49 5.79 12.15
CA ALA A 89 -4.49 6.22 11.18
C ALA A 89 -4.94 7.45 10.40
N THR A 90 -6.21 7.50 10.00
CA THR A 90 -6.78 8.64 9.27
C THR A 90 -6.94 9.87 10.15
N ASP A 91 -7.35 9.71 11.40
CA ASP A 91 -7.44 10.81 12.37
C ASP A 91 -6.07 11.44 12.62
N ILE A 92 -5.05 10.63 12.91
CA ILE A 92 -3.66 11.09 13.11
C ILE A 92 -3.14 11.83 11.86
N ALA A 93 -3.40 11.30 10.66
CA ALA A 93 -2.98 11.94 9.41
C ALA A 93 -3.70 13.29 9.21
N ALA A 94 -5.01 13.34 9.47
CA ALA A 94 -5.80 14.56 9.36
C ALA A 94 -5.34 15.64 10.35
N GLU A 95 -5.06 15.27 11.59
CA GLU A 95 -4.52 16.18 12.60
C GLU A 95 -3.17 16.75 12.19
N ALA A 96 -2.23 15.90 11.71
CA ALA A 96 -0.90 16.32 11.28
C ALA A 96 -0.96 17.28 10.08
N LEU A 97 -1.81 16.98 9.07
CA LEU A 97 -2.01 17.85 7.92
C LEU A 97 -2.66 19.18 8.32
N THR A 98 -3.65 19.15 9.19
CA THR A 98 -4.34 20.35 9.70
C THR A 98 -3.36 21.24 10.49
N ALA A 99 -2.56 20.66 11.36
CA ALA A 99 -1.53 21.39 12.11
C ALA A 99 -0.50 22.04 11.18
N THR A 100 -0.04 21.32 10.16
CA THR A 100 0.90 21.85 9.16
C THR A 100 0.27 23.00 8.37
N LYS A 101 -0.96 22.84 7.89
CA LYS A 101 -1.71 23.87 7.17
C LYS A 101 -1.90 25.13 8.03
N ASN A 102 -2.29 24.98 9.29
CA ASN A 102 -2.55 26.10 10.19
C ASN A 102 -1.27 26.86 10.53
N ARG A 103 -0.13 26.16 10.62
CA ARG A 103 1.17 26.77 10.99
C ARG A 103 1.88 27.42 9.80
N HIS A 104 1.79 26.80 8.62
CA HIS A 104 2.64 27.15 7.49
C HIS A 104 1.88 27.43 6.18
N GLY A 105 0.55 27.26 6.16
CA GLY A 105 -0.29 27.41 4.95
C GLY A 105 -0.27 26.19 4.03
N ASN A 106 -1.08 26.25 2.97
CA ASN A 106 -1.23 25.15 2.02
C ASN A 106 0.05 24.83 1.25
N SER A 107 0.93 25.79 1.04
CA SER A 107 2.19 25.61 0.32
C SER A 107 3.19 24.70 1.03
N ALA A 108 2.97 24.41 2.31
CA ALA A 108 3.79 23.47 3.07
C ALA A 108 3.35 22.00 2.90
N ILE A 109 2.27 21.75 2.17
CA ILE A 109 1.76 20.41 1.88
C ILE A 109 2.02 20.11 0.40
N PHE A 110 2.92 19.17 0.15
CA PHE A 110 3.23 18.70 -1.20
C PHE A 110 2.52 17.36 -1.44
N GLY A 111 1.79 17.27 -2.55
CA GLY A 111 1.21 16.03 -3.05
C GLY A 111 1.75 15.74 -4.45
N GLY A 112 2.26 14.56 -4.64
CA GLY A 112 2.80 14.14 -5.92
C GLY A 112 2.97 12.63 -6.01
N SER A 113 3.14 12.11 -7.21
CA SER A 113 3.41 10.70 -7.53
C SER A 113 4.70 10.57 -8.33
#